data_b8919b454f449c81d78e5571a69f3c54
#
_entry.id   b8919b454f449c81d78e5571a69f3c54
#
_cell.length_a   1.000
_cell.length_b   1.000
_cell.length_c   1.000
_cell.angle_alpha   90.00
_cell.angle_beta   90.00
_cell.angle_gamma   90.00
#
_symmetry.space_group_name_H-M   'P 1'
#
loop_
_entity.id
_entity.type
_entity.pdbx_description
1 polymer ?
#
loop_
_entity_poly.entity_id
_entity_poly.type
_entity_poly.pdbx_seq_one_letter_code
_entity_poly.pdbx_strand_id
1 'polypeptide(L)'
;MIKAIVGANWGDEGKGKITDLLAAESDIVIRFQGGSNAGHTIKNDYGKFALHMLPSGVFYDHITNVIGNGVALNIPKLIEEIKDLTDQGVPAPKLLVSDRAQIVMSYHILLDTYEEERLGGKSFGSTKSGIAPCYSDKYSKIGFQVNELFNDKEFLIEKLENICTIKNVLLKNLYGKPELKVEELYEELIEYRDMIKPYVRNTESFLHRSLAEGKQLLLEGQLGAMKDPDHGIYPMVTSSSTLAGFGSIGAGVPPYEIKSVVTVCKAYSSAVGAGAFVSEIFGDEADELRRRGGDGGEFGATTGRPRRVGWFDAVATRYGCMMQGTTEVALTVLDPLGYLDEIPVCIGYEIDGVKHDNFPNTTDLNRAKPIFKTLPGWKCNITGIRCFEDLPKAAQNYVNELEVLIGYPITIVTNGPNRNDFIKRRPNI
;
A
#
# COMPACT_ATOMS: atom_id res chain seq x y z
N MET A 1 7.75 21.02 -4.27
CA MET A 1 7.44 19.98 -5.30
C MET A 1 6.99 18.71 -4.60
N ILE A 2 6.01 18.00 -5.14
CA ILE A 2 5.51 16.74 -4.58
C ILE A 2 5.94 15.56 -5.45
N LYS A 3 6.50 14.53 -4.81
CA LYS A 3 6.75 13.21 -5.39
C LYS A 3 5.78 12.20 -4.76
N ALA A 4 5.23 11.27 -5.54
CA ALA A 4 4.38 10.20 -5.03
C ALA A 4 5.06 8.84 -5.25
N ILE A 5 4.97 7.94 -4.27
CA ILE A 5 5.38 6.53 -4.39
C ILE A 5 4.12 5.67 -4.27
N VAL A 6 3.86 4.89 -5.31
CA VAL A 6 2.65 4.08 -5.44
C VAL A 6 2.96 2.71 -6.03
N GLY A 7 2.05 1.76 -5.92
CA GLY A 7 2.23 0.41 -6.47
C GLY A 7 1.55 0.24 -7.82
N ALA A 8 2.18 -0.50 -8.73
CA ALA A 8 1.63 -0.82 -10.05
C ALA A 8 0.57 -1.93 -10.00
N ASN A 9 0.71 -2.90 -9.10
CA ASN A 9 0.03 -4.18 -9.17
C ASN A 9 -0.90 -4.46 -7.99
N TRP A 10 -0.78 -5.64 -7.36
CA TRP A 10 -1.69 -6.12 -6.30
C TRP A 10 -1.28 -5.72 -4.88
N GLY A 11 -0.29 -4.85 -4.72
CA GLY A 11 0.35 -4.53 -3.44
C GLY A 11 1.61 -5.36 -3.20
N ASP A 12 2.29 -5.09 -2.09
CA ASP A 12 3.55 -5.77 -1.69
C ASP A 12 4.69 -5.66 -2.72
N GLU A 13 4.69 -4.61 -3.55
CA GLU A 13 5.73 -4.38 -4.57
C GLU A 13 7.10 -3.98 -3.99
N GLY A 14 7.23 -3.88 -2.66
CA GLY A 14 8.47 -3.43 -2.02
C GLY A 14 8.58 -1.90 -1.89
N LYS A 15 7.44 -1.20 -1.86
CA LYS A 15 7.35 0.26 -1.70
C LYS A 15 8.11 0.78 -0.48
N GLY A 16 8.07 0.09 0.66
CA GLY A 16 8.75 0.51 1.88
C GLY A 16 10.23 0.81 1.68
N LYS A 17 10.95 -0.06 0.97
CA LYS A 17 12.37 0.16 0.64
C LYS A 17 12.58 1.39 -0.27
N ILE A 18 11.73 1.56 -1.27
CA ILE A 18 11.82 2.70 -2.19
C ILE A 18 11.44 4.00 -1.46
N THR A 19 10.43 3.95 -0.58
CA THR A 19 10.05 5.11 0.24
C THR A 19 11.17 5.51 1.20
N ASP A 20 11.79 4.56 1.90
CA ASP A 20 12.93 4.82 2.77
C ASP A 20 14.10 5.44 2.00
N LEU A 21 14.39 4.94 0.78
CA LEU A 21 15.43 5.51 -0.08
C LEU A 21 15.16 6.95 -0.47
N LEU A 22 13.91 7.28 -0.85
CA LEU A 22 13.52 8.61 -1.33
C LEU A 22 13.14 9.57 -0.19
N ALA A 23 12.77 9.04 0.97
CA ALA A 23 12.50 9.85 2.15
C ALA A 23 13.70 10.66 2.59
N ALA A 24 14.92 10.12 2.48
CA ALA A 24 16.15 10.82 2.85
C ALA A 24 16.33 12.18 2.14
N GLU A 25 15.76 12.34 0.95
CA GLU A 25 15.82 13.56 0.12
C GLU A 25 14.59 14.46 0.31
N SER A 26 13.69 14.14 1.27
CA SER A 26 12.41 14.81 1.48
C SER A 26 12.38 15.56 2.80
N ASP A 27 11.62 16.65 2.88
CA ASP A 27 11.36 17.40 4.13
C ASP A 27 10.14 16.86 4.88
N ILE A 28 9.15 16.32 4.12
CA ILE A 28 7.88 15.86 4.65
C ILE A 28 7.49 14.55 3.97
N VAL A 29 7.11 13.54 4.76
CA VAL A 29 6.53 12.26 4.27
C VAL A 29 5.08 12.15 4.72
N ILE A 30 4.18 11.85 3.79
CA ILE A 30 2.73 11.93 3.99
C ILE A 30 2.07 10.60 3.63
N ARG A 31 1.40 9.96 4.60
CA ARG A 31 0.43 8.90 4.33
C ARG A 31 -0.89 9.56 3.94
N PHE A 32 -1.41 9.27 2.76
CA PHE A 32 -2.58 9.97 2.21
C PHE A 32 -3.82 9.08 2.06
N GLN A 33 -3.71 7.77 2.23
CA GLN A 33 -4.81 6.83 2.09
C GLN A 33 -4.55 5.53 2.86
N GLY A 34 -5.56 4.63 2.90
CA GLY A 34 -5.46 3.36 3.59
C GLY A 34 -5.57 3.50 5.10
N GLY A 35 -4.96 2.62 5.82
CA GLY A 35 -4.93 2.58 7.28
C GLY A 35 -3.98 1.49 7.75
N SER A 36 -4.31 0.81 8.86
CA SER A 36 -3.46 -0.23 9.44
C SER A 36 -3.50 -1.59 8.71
N ASN A 37 -4.18 -1.69 7.57
CA ASN A 37 -4.37 -2.94 6.83
C ASN A 37 -3.15 -3.40 6.02
N ALA A 38 -2.19 -2.52 5.74
CA ALA A 38 -0.97 -2.86 5.01
C ALA A 38 0.27 -2.45 5.79
N GLY A 39 1.24 -3.36 5.91
CA GLY A 39 2.51 -3.10 6.56
C GLY A 39 3.61 -2.78 5.55
N HIS A 40 4.40 -1.74 5.82
CA HIS A 40 5.63 -1.42 5.09
C HIS A 40 6.83 -1.92 5.89
N THR A 41 7.53 -2.93 5.35
CA THR A 41 8.76 -3.42 5.98
C THR A 41 9.94 -2.54 5.58
N ILE A 42 10.63 -2.00 6.58
CA ILE A 42 11.86 -1.21 6.45
C ILE A 42 12.97 -1.90 7.22
N LYS A 43 14.14 -1.98 6.61
CA LYS A 43 15.36 -2.49 7.24
C LYS A 43 16.43 -1.43 7.16
N ASN A 44 16.84 -0.92 8.32
CA ASN A 44 17.83 0.13 8.46
C ASN A 44 18.78 -0.15 9.65
N ASP A 45 19.60 0.84 10.03
CA ASP A 45 20.59 0.70 11.10
C ASP A 45 19.97 0.49 12.50
N TYR A 46 18.70 0.87 12.71
CA TYR A 46 17.95 0.59 13.95
C TYR A 46 17.41 -0.83 14.01
N GLY A 47 17.25 -1.52 12.86
CA GLY A 47 16.71 -2.86 12.81
C GLY A 47 15.73 -3.11 11.66
N LYS A 48 14.80 -4.04 11.87
CA LYS A 48 13.74 -4.39 10.93
C LYS A 48 12.39 -4.02 11.55
N PHE A 49 11.64 -3.17 10.86
CA PHE A 49 10.36 -2.64 11.31
C PHE A 49 9.26 -2.92 10.29
N ALA A 50 8.06 -3.17 10.79
CA ALA A 50 6.85 -3.28 9.98
C ALA A 50 5.90 -2.15 10.37
N LEU A 51 5.92 -1.04 9.63
CA LEU A 51 5.06 0.12 9.87
C LEU A 51 3.69 -0.08 9.22
N HIS A 52 2.61 0.13 9.96
CA HIS A 52 1.24 0.04 9.46
C HIS A 52 0.57 1.42 9.39
N MET A 53 0.73 2.25 10.42
CA MET A 53 0.17 3.60 10.49
C MET A 53 1.20 4.68 10.22
N LEU A 54 2.40 4.53 10.75
CA LEU A 54 3.45 5.54 10.62
C LEU A 54 3.99 5.66 9.20
N PRO A 55 4.27 6.89 8.73
CA PRO A 55 5.03 7.11 7.49
C PRO A 55 6.47 6.61 7.62
N SER A 56 7.07 6.21 6.49
CA SER A 56 8.45 5.69 6.46
C SER A 56 9.52 6.74 6.80
N GLY A 57 9.17 8.01 6.85
CA GLY A 57 10.07 9.11 7.24
C GLY A 57 10.43 9.18 8.72
N VAL A 58 9.82 8.34 9.58
CA VAL A 58 10.03 8.36 11.05
C VAL A 58 11.45 8.02 11.49
N PHE A 59 12.27 7.48 10.62
CA PHE A 59 13.67 7.15 10.91
C PHE A 59 14.66 8.32 10.69
N TYR A 60 14.16 9.50 10.31
CA TYR A 60 14.97 10.65 9.96
C TYR A 60 14.57 11.88 10.79
N ASP A 61 15.50 12.43 11.55
CA ASP A 61 15.25 13.55 12.47
C ASP A 61 14.80 14.85 11.78
N HIS A 62 15.19 15.05 10.51
CA HIS A 62 14.85 16.26 9.76
C HIS A 62 13.44 16.20 9.17
N ILE A 63 12.86 15.00 9.04
CA ILE A 63 11.58 14.80 8.35
C ILE A 63 10.40 15.06 9.29
N THR A 64 9.41 15.80 8.80
CA THR A 64 8.09 15.87 9.41
C THR A 64 7.19 14.82 8.77
N ASN A 65 6.63 13.93 9.60
CA ASN A 65 5.73 12.88 9.16
C ASN A 65 4.28 13.34 9.27
N VAL A 66 3.46 13.08 8.27
CA VAL A 66 2.06 13.52 8.24
C VAL A 66 1.14 12.34 7.95
N ILE A 67 0.12 12.19 8.79
CA ILE A 67 -1.05 11.36 8.49
C ILE A 67 -2.14 12.28 7.95
N GLY A 68 -2.42 12.17 6.66
CA GLY A 68 -3.36 13.02 5.94
C GLY A 68 -4.82 12.66 6.19
N ASN A 69 -5.70 13.55 5.74
CA ASN A 69 -7.16 13.42 5.90
C ASN A 69 -7.78 12.22 5.18
N GLY A 70 -7.08 11.64 4.20
CA GLY A 70 -7.56 10.46 3.47
C GLY A 70 -7.33 9.14 4.19
N VAL A 71 -6.63 9.12 5.32
CA VAL A 71 -6.31 7.91 6.09
C VAL A 71 -7.47 7.50 6.99
N ALA A 72 -7.74 6.19 7.08
CA ALA A 72 -8.57 5.58 8.12
C ALA A 72 -7.66 5.32 9.34
N LEU A 73 -7.72 6.23 10.31
CA LEU A 73 -6.80 6.32 11.43
C LEU A 73 -7.18 5.36 12.56
N ASN A 74 -6.38 4.34 12.79
CA ASN A 74 -6.45 3.52 14.00
C ASN A 74 -5.53 4.13 15.07
N ILE A 75 -6.10 4.87 16.02
CA ILE A 75 -5.36 5.63 17.03
C ILE A 75 -4.57 4.71 17.97
N PRO A 76 -5.15 3.65 18.55
CA PRO A 76 -4.38 2.72 19.39
C PRO A 76 -3.18 2.12 18.65
N LYS A 77 -3.37 1.70 17.40
CA LYS A 77 -2.28 1.12 16.61
C LYS A 77 -1.17 2.13 16.29
N LEU A 78 -1.53 3.39 16.05
CA LEU A 78 -0.55 4.46 15.86
C LEU A 78 0.30 4.67 17.10
N ILE A 79 -0.32 4.73 18.29
CA ILE A 79 0.39 4.95 19.56
C ILE A 79 1.26 3.74 19.92
N GLU A 80 0.77 2.52 19.66
CA GLU A 80 1.55 1.29 19.82
C GLU A 80 2.82 1.34 18.94
N GLU A 81 2.71 1.70 17.66
CA GLU A 81 3.85 1.79 16.75
C GLU A 81 4.86 2.86 17.18
N ILE A 82 4.41 4.02 17.66
CA ILE A 82 5.30 5.06 18.19
C ILE A 82 6.09 4.50 19.39
N LYS A 83 5.40 3.81 20.27
CA LYS A 83 6.04 3.19 21.45
C LYS A 83 7.05 2.12 21.02
N ASP A 84 6.68 1.22 20.11
CA ASP A 84 7.54 0.16 19.64
C ASP A 84 8.84 0.70 19.01
N LEU A 85 8.75 1.81 18.26
CA LEU A 85 9.91 2.48 17.69
C LEU A 85 10.82 3.06 18.77
N THR A 86 10.23 3.77 19.74
CA THR A 86 11.01 4.42 20.80
C THR A 86 11.65 3.40 21.75
N ASP A 87 10.98 2.31 22.06
CA ASP A 87 11.49 1.20 22.85
C ASP A 87 12.69 0.51 22.17
N GLN A 88 12.78 0.56 20.83
CA GLN A 88 13.91 0.05 20.03
C GLN A 88 15.00 1.12 19.79
N GLY A 89 14.91 2.28 20.44
CA GLY A 89 15.93 3.33 20.36
C GLY A 89 15.80 4.29 19.17
N VAL A 90 14.70 4.22 18.40
CA VAL A 90 14.42 5.24 17.38
C VAL A 90 13.94 6.51 18.08
N PRO A 91 14.46 7.71 17.75
CA PRO A 91 13.98 8.96 18.34
C PRO A 91 12.48 9.17 18.09
N ALA A 92 11.79 9.81 19.04
CA ALA A 92 10.37 10.13 18.89
C ALA A 92 10.14 10.95 17.61
N PRO A 93 9.27 10.48 16.67
CA PRO A 93 9.13 11.10 15.36
C PRO A 93 8.41 12.46 15.44
N LYS A 94 8.81 13.41 14.58
CA LYS A 94 8.01 14.60 14.34
C LYS A 94 6.77 14.18 13.56
N LEU A 95 5.63 14.05 14.23
CA LEU A 95 4.38 13.56 13.66
C LEU A 95 3.28 14.61 13.75
N LEU A 96 2.56 14.78 12.64
CA LEU A 96 1.32 15.55 12.54
C LEU A 96 0.20 14.65 12.04
N VAL A 97 -0.96 14.75 12.66
CA VAL A 97 -2.17 14.01 12.28
C VAL A 97 -3.24 15.02 11.86
N SER A 98 -3.83 14.80 10.69
CA SER A 98 -4.91 15.66 10.20
C SER A 98 -6.11 15.64 11.15
N ASP A 99 -6.57 16.81 11.52
CA ASP A 99 -7.82 17.01 12.25
C ASP A 99 -9.06 16.51 11.50
N ARG A 100 -8.93 16.22 10.18
CA ARG A 100 -10.00 15.71 9.30
C ARG A 100 -9.87 14.22 8.95
N ALA A 101 -8.87 13.52 9.47
CA ALA A 101 -8.77 12.07 9.27
C ALA A 101 -9.95 11.33 9.90
N GLN A 102 -10.42 10.25 9.26
CA GLN A 102 -11.49 9.41 9.79
C GLN A 102 -10.95 8.43 10.83
N ILE A 103 -11.64 8.28 11.95
CA ILE A 103 -11.24 7.39 13.03
C ILE A 103 -11.78 5.98 12.78
N VAL A 104 -10.91 4.99 12.89
CA VAL A 104 -11.31 3.58 12.98
C VAL A 104 -11.71 3.30 14.43
N MET A 105 -13.01 3.09 14.67
CA MET A 105 -13.56 2.71 15.94
C MET A 105 -13.54 1.19 16.12
N SER A 106 -13.62 0.71 17.34
CA SER A 106 -13.67 -0.72 17.66
C SER A 106 -14.77 -1.46 16.89
N TYR A 107 -15.94 -0.86 16.72
CA TYR A 107 -17.05 -1.47 15.99
C TYR A 107 -16.76 -1.65 14.49
N HIS A 108 -15.89 -0.85 13.88
CA HIS A 108 -15.45 -1.09 12.50
C HIS A 108 -14.68 -2.41 12.38
N ILE A 109 -13.82 -2.70 13.34
CA ILE A 109 -13.04 -3.95 13.42
C ILE A 109 -13.97 -5.15 13.61
N LEU A 110 -14.97 -5.02 14.48
CA LEU A 110 -15.99 -6.04 14.70
C LEU A 110 -16.79 -6.32 13.42
N LEU A 111 -17.29 -5.29 12.74
CA LEU A 111 -18.07 -5.43 11.51
C LEU A 111 -17.25 -6.09 10.39
N ASP A 112 -15.99 -5.69 10.21
CA ASP A 112 -15.08 -6.30 9.23
C ASP A 112 -14.84 -7.79 9.54
N THR A 113 -14.67 -8.12 10.82
CA THR A 113 -14.52 -9.51 11.28
C THR A 113 -15.75 -10.35 11.04
N TYR A 114 -16.92 -9.82 11.40
CA TYR A 114 -18.19 -10.56 11.27
C TYR A 114 -18.62 -10.74 9.81
N GLU A 115 -18.28 -9.79 8.94
CA GLU A 115 -18.54 -9.94 7.52
C GLU A 115 -17.67 -11.04 6.90
N GLU A 116 -16.38 -11.12 7.24
CA GLU A 116 -15.51 -12.22 6.81
C GLU A 116 -16.00 -13.59 7.34
N GLU A 117 -16.47 -13.63 8.59
CA GLU A 117 -17.10 -14.84 9.15
C GLU A 117 -18.35 -15.25 8.37
N ARG A 118 -19.24 -14.30 8.08
CA ARG A 118 -20.50 -14.53 7.35
C ARG A 118 -20.26 -15.04 5.93
N LEU A 119 -19.25 -14.49 5.25
CA LEU A 119 -18.89 -14.87 3.87
C LEU A 119 -18.21 -16.24 3.80
N GLY A 120 -17.54 -16.69 4.87
CA GLY A 120 -16.92 -18.01 4.94
C GLY A 120 -15.96 -18.26 3.77
N GLY A 121 -16.22 -19.33 2.98
CA GLY A 121 -15.39 -19.68 1.83
C GLY A 121 -15.41 -18.67 0.66
N LYS A 122 -16.25 -17.64 0.72
CA LYS A 122 -16.35 -16.55 -0.26
C LYS A 122 -15.78 -15.23 0.30
N SER A 123 -15.03 -15.28 1.42
CA SER A 123 -14.45 -14.12 2.06
C SER A 123 -13.47 -13.39 1.14
N PHE A 124 -13.35 -12.08 1.32
CA PHE A 124 -12.42 -11.23 0.56
C PHE A 124 -10.96 -11.42 0.99
N GLY A 125 -10.74 -12.03 2.17
CA GLY A 125 -9.41 -12.13 2.79
C GLY A 125 -9.01 -10.82 3.47
N SER A 126 -9.98 -10.12 4.09
CA SER A 126 -9.73 -8.91 4.87
C SER A 126 -8.69 -9.14 5.96
N THR A 127 -7.93 -8.09 6.25
CA THR A 127 -7.00 -8.04 7.40
C THR A 127 -7.73 -7.87 8.73
N LYS A 128 -9.05 -7.69 8.70
CA LYS A 128 -9.91 -7.41 9.87
C LYS A 128 -9.46 -6.16 10.64
N SER A 129 -9.02 -5.16 9.89
CA SER A 129 -8.55 -3.88 10.43
C SER A 129 -9.62 -2.78 10.42
N GLY A 130 -10.86 -3.12 10.05
CA GLY A 130 -12.00 -2.20 10.04
C GLY A 130 -11.99 -1.16 8.91
N ILE A 131 -11.17 -1.35 7.87
CA ILE A 131 -10.98 -0.35 6.82
C ILE A 131 -12.24 -0.14 5.98
N ALA A 132 -12.84 -1.23 5.48
CA ALA A 132 -14.05 -1.14 4.66
C ALA A 132 -15.22 -0.51 5.42
N PRO A 133 -15.55 -0.93 6.66
CA PRO A 133 -16.59 -0.27 7.45
C PRO A 133 -16.31 1.20 7.75
N CYS A 134 -15.04 1.58 8.02
CA CYS A 134 -14.67 2.97 8.28
C CYS A 134 -14.89 3.86 7.05
N TYR A 135 -14.44 3.44 5.86
CA TYR A 135 -14.70 4.20 4.62
C TYR A 135 -16.18 4.21 4.26
N SER A 136 -16.93 3.12 4.52
CA SER A 136 -18.38 3.09 4.35
C SER A 136 -19.05 4.16 5.21
N ASP A 137 -18.68 4.27 6.47
CA ASP A 137 -19.23 5.27 7.39
C ASP A 137 -18.84 6.70 7.02
N LYS A 138 -17.61 6.91 6.52
CA LYS A 138 -17.18 8.19 5.96
C LYS A 138 -18.13 8.67 4.86
N TYR A 139 -18.41 7.81 3.87
CA TYR A 139 -19.26 8.19 2.73
C TYR A 139 -20.76 8.22 3.08
N SER A 140 -21.18 7.46 4.08
CA SER A 140 -22.50 7.55 4.70
C SER A 140 -22.64 8.76 5.64
N LYS A 141 -21.56 9.50 5.90
CA LYS A 141 -21.51 10.71 6.73
C LYS A 141 -21.87 10.46 8.21
N ILE A 142 -21.58 9.27 8.72
CA ILE A 142 -21.82 8.89 10.12
C ILE A 142 -20.55 8.62 10.91
N GLY A 143 -19.38 8.52 10.23
CA GLY A 143 -18.09 8.31 10.87
C GLY A 143 -17.62 9.53 11.67
N PHE A 144 -16.59 9.34 12.52
CA PHE A 144 -15.95 10.40 13.28
C PHE A 144 -14.70 10.91 12.58
N GLN A 145 -14.55 12.23 12.47
CA GLN A 145 -13.28 12.89 12.19
C GLN A 145 -12.54 13.19 13.49
N VAL A 146 -11.21 13.28 13.43
CA VAL A 146 -10.36 13.54 14.61
C VAL A 146 -10.74 14.82 15.33
N ASN A 147 -11.10 15.90 14.61
CA ASN A 147 -11.53 17.17 15.25
C ASN A 147 -12.77 17.00 16.13
N GLU A 148 -13.67 16.06 15.80
CA GLU A 148 -14.90 15.85 16.53
C GLU A 148 -14.69 15.29 17.93
N LEU A 149 -13.53 14.66 18.22
CA LEU A 149 -13.15 14.21 19.57
C LEU A 149 -13.09 15.34 20.59
N PHE A 150 -12.94 16.58 20.12
CA PHE A 150 -12.78 17.76 20.98
C PHE A 150 -14.08 18.53 21.20
N ASN A 151 -15.21 18.01 20.71
CA ASN A 151 -16.54 18.53 21.01
C ASN A 151 -16.97 18.20 22.45
N ASP A 152 -18.07 18.79 22.90
CA ASP A 152 -18.67 18.49 24.19
C ASP A 152 -19.27 17.07 24.25
N LYS A 153 -19.64 16.67 25.45
CA LYS A 153 -20.18 15.33 25.71
C LYS A 153 -21.51 15.12 25.00
N GLU A 154 -22.34 16.14 24.99
CA GLU A 154 -23.68 16.10 24.40
C GLU A 154 -23.61 15.78 22.90
N PHE A 155 -22.73 16.46 22.16
CA PHE A 155 -22.49 16.20 20.74
C PHE A 155 -22.01 14.76 20.51
N LEU A 156 -21.02 14.29 21.30
CA LEU A 156 -20.47 12.96 21.13
C LEU A 156 -21.51 11.87 21.42
N ILE A 157 -22.31 12.02 22.46
CA ILE A 157 -23.35 11.06 22.84
C ILE A 157 -24.43 11.00 21.75
N GLU A 158 -24.98 12.14 21.30
CA GLU A 158 -26.00 12.19 20.24
C GLU A 158 -25.54 11.46 18.98
N LYS A 159 -24.29 11.70 18.57
CA LYS A 159 -23.73 11.03 17.39
C LYS A 159 -23.55 9.52 17.60
N LEU A 160 -23.10 9.09 18.77
CA LEU A 160 -22.98 7.68 19.12
C LEU A 160 -24.32 6.95 19.19
N GLU A 161 -25.37 7.60 19.72
CA GLU A 161 -26.74 7.04 19.73
C GLU A 161 -27.24 6.75 18.32
N ASN A 162 -26.98 7.67 17.38
CA ASN A 162 -27.34 7.47 15.97
C ASN A 162 -26.54 6.30 15.36
N ILE A 163 -25.22 6.22 15.63
CA ILE A 163 -24.36 5.12 15.17
C ILE A 163 -24.85 3.79 15.74
N CYS A 164 -25.10 3.71 17.04
CA CYS A 164 -25.58 2.50 17.70
C CYS A 164 -26.93 2.05 17.11
N THR A 165 -27.85 2.98 16.88
CA THR A 165 -29.15 2.68 16.25
C THR A 165 -28.96 1.98 14.90
N ILE A 166 -28.07 2.46 14.05
CA ILE A 166 -27.83 1.90 12.72
C ILE A 166 -27.06 0.57 12.82
N LYS A 167 -25.97 0.54 13.59
CA LYS A 167 -25.07 -0.62 13.64
C LYS A 167 -25.67 -1.79 14.38
N ASN A 168 -26.47 -1.57 15.42
CA ASN A 168 -27.11 -2.62 16.20
C ASN A 168 -28.16 -3.39 15.38
N VAL A 169 -28.78 -2.74 14.38
CA VAL A 169 -29.63 -3.46 13.41
C VAL A 169 -28.83 -4.52 12.66
N LEU A 170 -27.64 -4.18 12.19
CA LEU A 170 -26.75 -5.13 11.48
C LEU A 170 -26.22 -6.20 12.43
N LEU A 171 -25.71 -5.79 13.60
CA LEU A 171 -25.14 -6.72 14.58
C LEU A 171 -26.15 -7.77 15.01
N LYS A 172 -27.35 -7.34 15.39
CA LYS A 172 -28.41 -8.22 15.89
C LYS A 172 -29.03 -9.10 14.79
N ASN A 173 -29.45 -8.48 13.67
CA ASN A 173 -30.29 -9.16 12.70
C ASN A 173 -29.50 -9.86 11.59
N LEU A 174 -28.31 -9.37 11.22
CA LEU A 174 -27.49 -9.97 10.17
C LEU A 174 -26.41 -10.91 10.74
N TYR A 175 -25.73 -10.46 11.80
CA TYR A 175 -24.60 -11.21 12.35
C TYR A 175 -24.93 -12.05 13.59
N GLY A 176 -26.08 -11.81 14.26
CA GLY A 176 -26.43 -12.49 15.51
C GLY A 176 -25.42 -12.21 16.64
N LYS A 177 -24.90 -11.01 16.68
CA LYS A 177 -23.83 -10.57 17.63
C LYS A 177 -24.38 -9.56 18.65
N PRO A 178 -23.70 -9.36 19.77
CA PRO A 178 -24.08 -8.36 20.79
C PRO A 178 -24.19 -6.95 20.21
N GLU A 179 -25.12 -6.17 20.76
CA GLU A 179 -25.32 -4.77 20.44
C GLU A 179 -24.23 -3.89 21.06
N LEU A 180 -23.89 -2.80 20.37
CA LEU A 180 -22.99 -1.75 20.87
C LEU A 180 -23.70 -0.95 21.96
N LYS A 181 -22.93 -0.43 22.91
CA LYS A 181 -23.40 0.47 23.96
C LYS A 181 -22.74 1.85 23.81
N VAL A 182 -23.54 2.87 23.92
CA VAL A 182 -23.13 4.27 23.76
C VAL A 182 -22.05 4.63 24.77
N GLU A 183 -22.21 4.19 26.03
CA GLU A 183 -21.28 4.49 27.13
C GLU A 183 -19.88 3.93 26.85
N GLU A 184 -19.80 2.67 26.39
CA GLU A 184 -18.53 2.00 26.05
C GLU A 184 -17.80 2.73 24.91
N LEU A 185 -18.53 3.12 23.87
CA LEU A 185 -17.98 3.87 22.74
C LEU A 185 -17.61 5.31 23.13
N TYR A 186 -18.32 5.94 24.07
CA TYR A 186 -17.96 7.25 24.56
C TYR A 186 -16.63 7.21 25.33
N GLU A 187 -16.45 6.23 26.19
CA GLU A 187 -15.17 6.01 26.91
C GLU A 187 -14.01 5.80 25.93
N GLU A 188 -14.23 5.00 24.87
CA GLU A 188 -13.27 4.80 23.78
C GLU A 188 -12.89 6.12 23.09
N LEU A 189 -13.86 6.99 22.78
CA LEU A 189 -13.59 8.30 22.16
C LEU A 189 -12.77 9.22 23.09
N ILE A 190 -13.03 9.20 24.39
CA ILE A 190 -12.28 10.00 25.38
C ILE A 190 -10.83 9.50 25.47
N GLU A 191 -10.62 8.20 25.51
CA GLU A 191 -9.29 7.61 25.49
C GLU A 191 -8.54 7.99 24.19
N TYR A 192 -9.19 7.87 23.05
CA TYR A 192 -8.62 8.25 21.76
C TYR A 192 -8.26 9.73 21.69
N ARG A 193 -9.11 10.60 22.21
CA ARG A 193 -8.85 12.04 22.31
C ARG A 193 -7.55 12.32 23.07
N ASP A 194 -7.39 11.70 24.23
CA ASP A 194 -6.23 11.94 25.10
C ASP A 194 -4.93 11.41 24.47
N MET A 195 -5.00 10.25 23.77
CA MET A 195 -3.87 9.68 23.03
C MET A 195 -3.44 10.55 21.87
N ILE A 196 -4.39 11.07 21.05
CA ILE A 196 -4.05 11.71 19.77
C ILE A 196 -3.79 13.22 19.89
N LYS A 197 -4.29 13.87 20.93
CA LYS A 197 -4.21 15.32 21.16
C LYS A 197 -2.84 15.97 20.88
N PRO A 198 -1.70 15.37 21.24
CA PRO A 198 -0.39 15.99 20.99
C PRO A 198 -0.06 16.16 19.51
N TYR A 199 -0.63 15.33 18.65
CA TYR A 199 -0.28 15.21 17.23
C TYR A 199 -1.23 15.97 16.31
N VAL A 200 -2.46 16.27 16.75
CA VAL A 200 -3.53 16.85 15.91
C VAL A 200 -3.18 18.25 15.43
N ARG A 201 -3.28 18.46 14.13
CA ARG A 201 -3.02 19.77 13.49
C ARG A 201 -3.91 19.93 12.23
N ASN A 202 -4.11 21.18 11.82
CA ASN A 202 -4.60 21.48 10.47
C ASN A 202 -3.46 21.21 9.48
N THR A 203 -3.43 19.99 8.93
CA THR A 203 -2.35 19.54 8.05
C THR A 203 -2.41 20.19 6.67
N GLU A 204 -3.60 20.52 6.16
CA GLU A 204 -3.74 21.18 4.86
C GLU A 204 -3.03 22.55 4.89
N SER A 205 -3.31 23.37 5.90
CA SER A 205 -2.65 24.69 6.06
C SER A 205 -1.14 24.55 6.24
N PHE A 206 -0.68 23.52 6.95
CA PHE A 206 0.74 23.22 7.10
C PHE A 206 1.39 22.85 5.78
N LEU A 207 0.80 21.95 5.00
CA LEU A 207 1.34 21.47 3.73
C LEU A 207 1.38 22.56 2.66
N HIS A 208 0.30 23.37 2.55
CA HIS A 208 0.28 24.51 1.62
C HIS A 208 1.38 25.53 1.93
N ARG A 209 1.62 25.85 3.20
CA ARG A 209 2.70 26.72 3.64
C ARG A 209 4.07 26.14 3.31
N SER A 210 4.27 24.85 3.59
CA SER A 210 5.49 24.12 3.28
C SER A 210 5.80 24.10 1.77
N LEU A 211 4.77 23.96 0.92
CA LEU A 211 4.91 24.06 -0.53
C LEU A 211 5.34 25.46 -0.97
N ALA A 212 4.74 26.51 -0.39
CA ALA A 212 5.12 27.90 -0.66
C ALA A 212 6.56 28.21 -0.21
N GLU A 213 7.06 27.53 0.84
CA GLU A 213 8.45 27.59 1.30
C GLU A 213 9.41 26.75 0.44
N GLY A 214 8.92 26.07 -0.60
CA GLY A 214 9.76 25.27 -1.51
C GLY A 214 10.17 23.89 -0.99
N LYS A 215 9.54 23.40 0.09
CA LYS A 215 9.86 22.09 0.67
C LYS A 215 9.53 20.93 -0.27
N GLN A 216 10.28 19.83 -0.12
CA GLN A 216 10.09 18.59 -0.85
C GLN A 216 9.15 17.67 -0.08
N LEU A 217 8.00 17.34 -0.67
CA LEU A 217 6.98 16.47 -0.09
C LEU A 217 6.98 15.12 -0.77
N LEU A 218 6.87 14.06 0.01
CA LEU A 218 6.76 12.67 -0.45
C LEU A 218 5.40 12.09 -0.04
N LEU A 219 4.57 11.75 -1.00
CA LEU A 219 3.32 11.02 -0.78
C LEU A 219 3.63 9.52 -0.77
N GLU A 220 3.35 8.87 0.34
CA GLU A 220 3.54 7.44 0.53
C GLU A 220 2.22 6.70 0.41
N GLY A 221 2.04 5.96 -0.71
CA GLY A 221 0.87 5.15 -0.97
C GLY A 221 0.94 3.75 -0.38
N GLN A 222 -0.21 3.15 -0.18
CA GLN A 222 -0.37 1.74 0.21
C GLN A 222 -0.97 0.93 -0.94
N LEU A 223 -0.70 -0.39 -0.94
CA LEU A 223 -1.21 -1.32 -1.95
C LEU A 223 -0.79 -0.92 -3.37
N GLY A 224 -1.53 -1.32 -4.38
CA GLY A 224 -1.23 -1.04 -5.78
C GLY A 224 -2.50 -0.82 -6.61
N ALA A 225 -2.35 -0.43 -7.87
CA ALA A 225 -3.45 -0.04 -8.74
C ALA A 225 -4.53 -1.12 -8.91
N MET A 226 -4.14 -2.41 -8.87
CA MET A 226 -5.10 -3.53 -8.96
C MET A 226 -6.01 -3.64 -7.72
N LYS A 227 -5.70 -2.95 -6.65
CA LYS A 227 -6.50 -2.90 -5.40
C LYS A 227 -7.29 -1.61 -5.25
N ASP A 228 -7.28 -0.74 -6.25
CA ASP A 228 -8.09 0.47 -6.28
C ASP A 228 -9.58 0.12 -6.46
N PRO A 229 -10.52 0.77 -5.72
CA PRO A 229 -11.93 0.43 -5.80
C PRO A 229 -12.58 0.73 -7.15
N ASP A 230 -12.07 1.73 -7.89
CA ASP A 230 -12.64 2.16 -9.16
C ASP A 230 -11.94 1.53 -10.37
N HIS A 231 -10.62 1.29 -10.28
CA HIS A 231 -9.79 0.86 -11.41
C HIS A 231 -9.15 -0.53 -11.22
N GLY A 232 -9.29 -1.13 -10.04
CA GLY A 232 -8.72 -2.44 -9.73
C GLY A 232 -9.62 -3.62 -10.10
N ILE A 233 -9.31 -4.77 -9.51
CA ILE A 233 -10.00 -6.05 -9.74
C ILE A 233 -11.25 -6.20 -8.86
N TYR A 234 -12.15 -5.21 -8.89
CA TYR A 234 -13.38 -5.22 -8.10
C TYR A 234 -14.15 -6.55 -8.23
N PRO A 235 -14.69 -7.13 -7.13
CA PRO A 235 -14.76 -6.60 -5.76
C PRO A 235 -13.54 -6.91 -4.87
N MET A 236 -12.49 -7.56 -5.37
CA MET A 236 -11.31 -7.98 -4.60
C MET A 236 -10.29 -6.83 -4.46
N VAL A 237 -10.75 -5.68 -3.97
CA VAL A 237 -10.03 -4.42 -3.83
C VAL A 237 -9.98 -3.97 -2.37
N THR A 238 -9.23 -2.90 -2.07
CA THR A 238 -9.34 -2.18 -0.80
C THR A 238 -10.40 -1.08 -0.90
N SER A 239 -10.78 -0.47 0.21
CA SER A 239 -11.84 0.54 0.24
C SER A 239 -11.31 1.98 0.11
N SER A 240 -10.01 2.16 -0.02
CA SER A 240 -9.38 3.46 -0.30
C SER A 240 -8.79 3.49 -1.70
N SER A 241 -8.80 4.66 -2.37
CA SER A 241 -8.11 4.80 -3.65
C SER A 241 -6.60 4.68 -3.46
N THR A 242 -5.99 3.79 -4.25
CA THR A 242 -4.55 3.50 -4.20
C THR A 242 -3.75 4.28 -5.23
N LEU A 243 -4.41 5.14 -5.99
CA LEU A 243 -3.81 5.91 -7.08
C LEU A 243 -3.13 7.18 -6.57
N ALA A 244 -2.04 7.58 -7.24
CA ALA A 244 -1.30 8.81 -6.93
C ALA A 244 -2.19 10.06 -7.00
N GLY A 245 -3.19 10.07 -7.90
CA GLY A 245 -4.17 11.17 -8.02
C GLY A 245 -4.97 11.39 -6.74
N PHE A 246 -5.25 10.37 -5.96
CA PHE A 246 -5.91 10.51 -4.66
C PHE A 246 -5.03 11.21 -3.62
N GLY A 247 -3.72 11.25 -3.82
CA GLY A 247 -2.80 11.99 -2.96
C GLY A 247 -3.17 13.46 -2.82
N SER A 248 -3.69 14.09 -3.88
CA SER A 248 -4.22 15.45 -3.82
C SER A 248 -5.38 15.57 -2.82
N ILE A 249 -6.34 14.66 -2.87
CA ILE A 249 -7.52 14.64 -1.99
C ILE A 249 -7.11 14.23 -0.57
N GLY A 250 -6.35 13.15 -0.45
CA GLY A 250 -6.03 12.53 0.84
C GLY A 250 -4.97 13.24 1.67
N ALA A 251 -4.21 14.16 1.08
CA ALA A 251 -3.30 15.07 1.77
C ALA A 251 -3.78 16.54 1.76
N GLY A 252 -4.82 16.86 0.98
CA GLY A 252 -5.31 18.22 0.85
C GLY A 252 -4.35 19.16 0.11
N VAL A 253 -3.66 18.66 -0.93
CA VAL A 253 -2.67 19.43 -1.72
C VAL A 253 -3.13 19.61 -3.17
N PRO A 254 -2.67 20.66 -3.88
CA PRO A 254 -3.08 20.87 -5.27
C PRO A 254 -2.59 19.72 -6.20
N PRO A 255 -3.45 19.18 -7.10
CA PRO A 255 -3.09 18.05 -7.95
C PRO A 255 -1.92 18.37 -8.90
N TYR A 256 -1.81 19.61 -9.36
CA TYR A 256 -0.74 20.05 -10.25
C TYR A 256 0.64 20.16 -9.56
N GLU A 257 0.71 20.02 -8.23
CA GLU A 257 1.98 19.98 -7.48
C GLU A 257 2.59 18.58 -7.44
N ILE A 258 1.83 17.51 -7.77
CA ILE A 258 2.36 16.16 -7.90
C ILE A 258 3.08 16.07 -9.25
N LYS A 259 4.40 16.34 -9.23
CA LYS A 259 5.22 16.43 -10.44
C LYS A 259 5.93 15.13 -10.80
N SER A 260 6.12 14.24 -9.85
CA SER A 260 6.81 12.96 -10.05
C SER A 260 6.01 11.84 -9.40
N VAL A 261 5.76 10.77 -10.15
CA VAL A 261 5.10 9.56 -9.68
C VAL A 261 6.02 8.38 -9.92
N VAL A 262 6.64 7.91 -8.84
CA VAL A 262 7.46 6.70 -8.82
C VAL A 262 6.54 5.51 -8.60
N THR A 263 6.31 4.73 -9.62
CA THR A 263 5.48 3.53 -9.53
C THR A 263 6.36 2.31 -9.29
N VAL A 264 6.06 1.58 -8.24
CA VAL A 264 6.85 0.41 -7.84
C VAL A 264 6.22 -0.86 -8.39
N CYS A 265 7.01 -1.73 -9.02
CA CYS A 265 6.65 -3.08 -9.41
C CYS A 265 7.76 -4.07 -9.06
N LYS A 266 7.43 -5.36 -8.90
CA LYS A 266 8.42 -6.43 -8.72
C LYS A 266 8.89 -6.96 -10.06
N ALA A 267 10.08 -7.56 -10.10
CA ALA A 267 10.58 -8.29 -11.27
C ALA A 267 9.81 -9.59 -11.57
N TYR A 268 8.90 -10.00 -10.71
CA TYR A 268 7.85 -11.01 -10.87
C TYR A 268 6.59 -10.49 -10.20
N SER A 269 5.48 -11.21 -10.24
CA SER A 269 4.23 -10.75 -9.62
C SER A 269 3.96 -11.46 -8.30
N SER A 270 3.37 -10.75 -7.33
CA SER A 270 2.83 -11.35 -6.11
C SER A 270 1.51 -10.68 -5.72
N ALA A 271 0.63 -11.42 -5.08
CA ALA A 271 -0.65 -10.90 -4.61
C ALA A 271 -1.03 -11.48 -3.25
N VAL A 272 -1.71 -10.66 -2.45
CA VAL A 272 -2.37 -11.08 -1.20
C VAL A 272 -3.87 -11.07 -1.41
N GLY A 273 -4.55 -12.06 -0.83
CA GLY A 273 -5.99 -12.20 -0.92
C GLY A 273 -6.49 -12.79 -2.23
N ALA A 274 -7.81 -12.81 -2.38
CA ALA A 274 -8.50 -13.35 -3.54
C ALA A 274 -8.48 -12.37 -4.74
N GLY A 275 -9.00 -12.85 -5.86
CA GLY A 275 -9.19 -12.08 -7.09
C GLY A 275 -8.32 -12.54 -8.26
N ALA A 276 -8.59 -11.98 -9.43
CA ALA A 276 -7.92 -12.35 -10.68
C ALA A 276 -6.42 -12.04 -10.63
N PHE A 277 -5.63 -13.03 -11.03
CA PHE A 277 -4.18 -12.96 -11.15
C PHE A 277 -3.75 -13.85 -12.32
N VAL A 278 -3.79 -13.30 -13.53
CA VAL A 278 -3.71 -14.07 -14.77
C VAL A 278 -2.36 -14.78 -14.92
N SER A 279 -1.27 -14.15 -14.52
CA SER A 279 0.09 -14.72 -14.60
C SER A 279 0.49 -15.60 -13.40
N GLU A 280 -0.48 -16.00 -12.55
CA GLU A 280 -0.24 -16.83 -11.36
C GLU A 280 0.33 -18.19 -11.74
N ILE A 281 1.29 -18.69 -10.92
CA ILE A 281 1.89 -20.00 -11.05
C ILE A 281 1.58 -20.87 -9.82
N PHE A 282 1.67 -22.19 -9.98
CA PHE A 282 1.27 -23.17 -8.97
C PHE A 282 2.30 -24.28 -8.81
N GLY A 283 2.20 -25.08 -7.76
CA GLY A 283 3.05 -26.22 -7.50
C GLY A 283 4.47 -25.83 -7.14
N ASP A 284 5.43 -26.72 -7.44
CA ASP A 284 6.84 -26.61 -7.03
C ASP A 284 7.50 -25.32 -7.53
N GLU A 285 7.15 -24.86 -8.73
CA GLU A 285 7.65 -23.60 -9.30
C GLU A 285 7.23 -22.39 -8.46
N ALA A 286 5.97 -22.35 -8.04
CA ALA A 286 5.45 -21.30 -7.16
C ALA A 286 6.11 -21.37 -5.77
N ASP A 287 6.30 -22.56 -5.23
CA ASP A 287 6.90 -22.76 -3.91
C ASP A 287 8.37 -22.34 -3.89
N GLU A 288 9.11 -22.64 -4.96
CA GLU A 288 10.52 -22.22 -5.09
C GLU A 288 10.64 -20.70 -5.25
N LEU A 289 9.81 -20.05 -6.10
CA LEU A 289 9.81 -18.60 -6.24
C LEU A 289 9.39 -17.93 -4.93
N ARG A 290 8.39 -18.48 -4.23
CA ARG A 290 7.92 -17.97 -2.92
C ARG A 290 9.02 -18.05 -1.88
N ARG A 291 9.75 -19.17 -1.82
CA ARG A 291 10.85 -19.38 -0.87
C ARG A 291 12.00 -18.41 -1.10
N ARG A 292 12.31 -18.07 -2.36
CA ARG A 292 13.41 -17.17 -2.73
C ARG A 292 13.03 -15.71 -2.71
N GLY A 293 11.74 -15.40 -2.84
CA GLY A 293 11.25 -14.04 -2.98
C GLY A 293 11.41 -13.20 -1.72
N GLY A 294 11.69 -11.91 -1.90
CA GLY A 294 11.76 -10.93 -0.83
C GLY A 294 12.81 -11.23 0.26
N ASP A 295 12.72 -10.50 1.38
CA ASP A 295 13.55 -10.74 2.57
C ASP A 295 12.85 -11.76 3.49
N GLY A 296 13.18 -13.03 3.32
CA GLY A 296 12.60 -14.16 4.09
C GLY A 296 11.42 -14.86 3.40
N GLY A 297 11.27 -14.70 2.09
CA GLY A 297 10.22 -15.33 1.28
C GLY A 297 8.97 -14.49 1.07
N GLU A 298 8.13 -14.92 0.13
CA GLU A 298 6.85 -14.27 -0.17
C GLU A 298 5.76 -14.70 0.83
N PHE A 299 5.83 -14.13 2.03
CA PHE A 299 4.86 -14.32 3.11
C PHE A 299 4.33 -12.96 3.60
N GLY A 300 3.09 -12.92 4.05
CA GLY A 300 2.48 -11.70 4.57
C GLY A 300 3.18 -11.24 5.85
N ALA A 301 3.63 -9.98 5.89
CA ALA A 301 4.37 -9.42 7.03
C ALA A 301 3.58 -9.51 8.35
N THR A 302 2.26 -9.32 8.29
CA THR A 302 1.37 -9.34 9.47
C THR A 302 0.79 -10.72 9.75
N THR A 303 0.42 -11.47 8.70
CA THR A 303 -0.35 -12.72 8.85
C THR A 303 0.48 -13.98 8.69
N GLY A 304 1.71 -13.89 8.18
CA GLY A 304 2.54 -15.04 7.82
C GLY A 304 1.97 -15.91 6.68
N ARG A 305 0.85 -15.53 6.07
CA ARG A 305 0.23 -16.31 4.99
C ARG A 305 1.12 -16.32 3.74
N PRO A 306 1.25 -17.45 3.04
CA PRO A 306 1.96 -17.50 1.77
C PRO A 306 1.25 -16.61 0.76
N ARG A 307 2.01 -15.74 0.10
CA ARG A 307 1.51 -14.93 -1.02
C ARG A 307 1.34 -15.78 -2.25
N ARG A 308 0.35 -15.44 -3.06
CA ARG A 308 0.25 -15.93 -4.43
C ARG A 308 1.38 -15.31 -5.23
N VAL A 309 2.03 -16.09 -6.08
CA VAL A 309 3.15 -15.64 -6.91
C VAL A 309 2.88 -15.97 -8.37
N GLY A 310 3.48 -15.20 -9.26
CA GLY A 310 3.34 -15.38 -10.70
C GLY A 310 4.48 -14.72 -11.45
N TRP A 311 4.58 -14.98 -12.75
CA TRP A 311 5.54 -14.32 -13.59
C TRP A 311 5.20 -12.84 -13.77
N PHE A 312 6.19 -12.05 -14.16
CA PHE A 312 5.96 -10.61 -14.41
C PHE A 312 4.81 -10.44 -15.43
N ASP A 313 3.83 -9.64 -15.07
CA ASP A 313 2.65 -9.35 -15.88
C ASP A 313 2.79 -7.95 -16.48
N ALA A 314 3.25 -7.90 -17.74
CA ALA A 314 3.46 -6.63 -18.42
C ALA A 314 2.14 -5.91 -18.75
N VAL A 315 1.03 -6.66 -18.96
CA VAL A 315 -0.30 -6.08 -19.22
C VAL A 315 -0.82 -5.37 -17.98
N ALA A 316 -0.83 -6.08 -16.83
CA ALA A 316 -1.27 -5.52 -15.57
C ALA A 316 -0.37 -4.36 -15.12
N THR A 317 0.97 -4.50 -15.25
CA THR A 317 1.91 -3.46 -14.83
C THR A 317 1.79 -2.20 -15.69
N ARG A 318 1.68 -2.33 -17.02
CA ARG A 318 1.45 -1.20 -17.93
C ARG A 318 0.15 -0.46 -17.60
N TYR A 319 -0.93 -1.20 -17.38
CA TYR A 319 -2.21 -0.63 -16.96
C TYR A 319 -2.08 0.09 -15.61
N GLY A 320 -1.45 -0.54 -14.62
CA GLY A 320 -1.23 0.08 -13.32
C GLY A 320 -0.40 1.37 -13.43
N CYS A 321 0.67 1.37 -14.21
CA CYS A 321 1.46 2.57 -14.48
C CYS A 321 0.62 3.68 -15.14
N MET A 322 -0.24 3.32 -16.10
CA MET A 322 -1.15 4.27 -16.75
C MET A 322 -2.11 4.90 -15.75
N MET A 323 -2.76 4.09 -14.90
CA MET A 323 -3.70 4.59 -13.88
C MET A 323 -3.02 5.46 -12.82
N GLN A 324 -1.77 5.14 -12.47
CA GLN A 324 -0.98 5.93 -11.54
C GLN A 324 -0.50 7.28 -12.10
N GLY A 325 -0.51 7.46 -13.41
CA GLY A 325 0.12 8.63 -14.04
C GLY A 325 1.64 8.61 -13.89
N THR A 326 2.25 7.45 -14.07
CA THR A 326 3.66 7.16 -13.83
C THR A 326 4.60 8.06 -14.60
N THR A 327 5.59 8.64 -13.93
CA THR A 327 6.71 9.35 -14.55
C THR A 327 7.98 8.50 -14.60
N GLU A 328 8.14 7.59 -13.63
CA GLU A 328 9.26 6.66 -13.55
C GLU A 328 8.88 5.40 -12.76
N VAL A 329 9.57 4.30 -13.02
CA VAL A 329 9.32 3.00 -12.40
C VAL A 329 10.53 2.59 -11.54
N ALA A 330 10.23 2.07 -10.35
CA ALA A 330 11.16 1.34 -9.53
C ALA A 330 10.86 -0.16 -9.62
N LEU A 331 11.76 -0.91 -10.25
CA LEU A 331 11.70 -2.37 -10.34
C LEU A 331 12.38 -2.99 -9.12
N THR A 332 11.63 -3.73 -8.33
CA THR A 332 12.14 -4.33 -7.10
C THR A 332 12.36 -5.83 -7.23
N VAL A 333 13.20 -6.38 -6.35
CA VAL A 333 13.35 -7.83 -6.12
C VAL A 333 13.78 -8.56 -7.40
N LEU A 334 14.85 -8.08 -8.05
CA LEU A 334 15.42 -8.72 -9.25
C LEU A 334 16.25 -9.96 -8.89
N ASP A 335 16.91 -9.92 -7.75
CA ASP A 335 17.84 -10.95 -7.25
C ASP A 335 17.24 -12.37 -7.11
N PRO A 336 15.96 -12.55 -6.68
CA PRO A 336 15.37 -13.89 -6.57
C PRO A 336 15.31 -14.69 -7.86
N LEU A 337 15.29 -14.02 -9.02
CA LEU A 337 15.23 -14.67 -10.32
C LEU A 337 16.57 -15.29 -10.76
N GLY A 338 17.64 -15.05 -10.00
CA GLY A 338 19.00 -15.50 -10.34
C GLY A 338 19.23 -17.03 -10.35
N TYR A 339 18.23 -17.85 -10.05
CA TYR A 339 18.33 -19.32 -10.15
C TYR A 339 17.80 -19.86 -11.48
N LEU A 340 17.13 -19.05 -12.28
CA LEU A 340 16.43 -19.48 -13.48
C LEU A 340 17.35 -19.51 -14.70
N ASP A 341 17.14 -20.50 -15.59
CA ASP A 341 17.71 -20.54 -16.94
C ASP A 341 16.90 -19.69 -17.91
N GLU A 342 15.60 -19.72 -17.75
CA GLU A 342 14.61 -19.02 -18.56
C GLU A 342 13.56 -18.36 -17.66
N ILE A 343 13.12 -17.14 -18.01
CA ILE A 343 12.16 -16.35 -17.24
C ILE A 343 10.97 -16.02 -18.13
N PRO A 344 9.78 -16.59 -17.87
CA PRO A 344 8.57 -16.22 -18.58
C PRO A 344 8.11 -14.81 -18.17
N VAL A 345 7.60 -14.06 -19.13
CA VAL A 345 6.97 -12.74 -18.95
C VAL A 345 5.61 -12.78 -19.63
N CYS A 346 4.54 -12.46 -18.91
CA CYS A 346 3.21 -12.36 -19.49
C CYS A 346 3.09 -11.06 -20.30
N ILE A 347 2.96 -11.21 -21.63
CA ILE A 347 2.94 -10.10 -22.60
C ILE A 347 1.55 -9.82 -23.17
N GLY A 348 0.57 -10.62 -22.86
CA GLY A 348 -0.80 -10.51 -23.35
C GLY A 348 -1.72 -11.52 -22.69
N TYR A 349 -3.00 -11.36 -22.91
CA TYR A 349 -4.02 -12.29 -22.44
C TYR A 349 -4.79 -12.91 -23.63
N GLU A 350 -5.20 -14.16 -23.48
CA GLU A 350 -6.17 -14.79 -24.36
C GLU A 350 -7.51 -14.90 -23.62
N ILE A 351 -8.57 -14.33 -24.19
CA ILE A 351 -9.92 -14.38 -23.64
C ILE A 351 -10.83 -14.92 -24.76
N ASP A 352 -11.49 -16.07 -24.50
CA ASP A 352 -12.39 -16.72 -25.45
C ASP A 352 -11.76 -16.94 -26.86
N GLY A 353 -10.44 -17.24 -26.90
CA GLY A 353 -9.67 -17.47 -28.14
C GLY A 353 -9.19 -16.20 -28.84
N VAL A 354 -9.47 -15.02 -28.28
CA VAL A 354 -9.01 -13.72 -28.82
C VAL A 354 -7.86 -13.19 -27.97
N LYS A 355 -6.81 -12.70 -28.63
CA LYS A 355 -5.68 -12.06 -27.94
C LYS A 355 -5.98 -10.61 -27.59
N HIS A 356 -5.63 -10.23 -26.37
CA HIS A 356 -5.76 -8.89 -25.81
C HIS A 356 -4.41 -8.42 -25.25
N ASP A 357 -4.05 -7.18 -25.55
CA ASP A 357 -2.87 -6.50 -25.01
C ASP A 357 -3.22 -5.45 -23.95
N ASN A 358 -4.51 -5.16 -23.78
CA ASN A 358 -5.04 -4.25 -22.77
C ASN A 358 -5.56 -5.02 -21.55
N PHE A 359 -5.49 -4.38 -20.37
CA PHE A 359 -6.03 -4.93 -19.15
C PHE A 359 -7.55 -4.84 -19.15
N PRO A 360 -8.27 -5.98 -19.11
CA PRO A 360 -9.73 -5.99 -19.21
C PRO A 360 -10.41 -5.79 -17.84
N ASN A 361 -11.74 -5.70 -17.84
CA ASN A 361 -12.54 -5.72 -16.61
C ASN A 361 -12.43 -7.09 -15.89
N THR A 362 -12.85 -7.14 -14.61
CA THR A 362 -12.71 -8.33 -13.77
C THR A 362 -13.48 -9.55 -14.32
N THR A 363 -14.63 -9.35 -14.97
CA THR A 363 -15.41 -10.46 -15.57
C THR A 363 -14.60 -11.16 -16.64
N ASP A 364 -13.93 -10.42 -17.47
CA ASP A 364 -13.08 -10.95 -18.54
C ASP A 364 -11.75 -11.49 -17.99
N LEU A 365 -11.16 -10.84 -16.98
CA LEU A 365 -9.97 -11.33 -16.30
C LEU A 365 -10.14 -12.73 -15.71
N ASN A 366 -11.32 -13.07 -15.22
CA ASN A 366 -11.62 -14.40 -14.67
C ASN A 366 -11.60 -15.52 -15.72
N ARG A 367 -11.65 -15.17 -17.02
CA ARG A 367 -11.56 -16.11 -18.17
C ARG A 367 -10.23 -16.01 -18.90
N ALA A 368 -9.42 -15.01 -18.57
CA ALA A 368 -8.17 -14.73 -19.22
C ALA A 368 -7.13 -15.83 -18.96
N LYS A 369 -6.38 -16.16 -20.01
CA LYS A 369 -5.20 -17.02 -19.95
C LYS A 369 -3.97 -16.20 -20.33
N PRO A 370 -2.82 -16.40 -19.66
CA PRO A 370 -1.61 -15.64 -19.96
C PRO A 370 -0.98 -16.08 -21.29
N ILE A 371 -0.45 -15.11 -22.04
CA ILE A 371 0.42 -15.35 -23.18
C ILE A 371 1.83 -14.99 -22.74
N PHE A 372 2.74 -15.97 -22.71
CA PHE A 372 4.09 -15.78 -22.26
C PHE A 372 5.09 -15.58 -23.38
N LYS A 373 6.09 -14.73 -23.14
CA LYS A 373 7.36 -14.65 -23.83
C LYS A 373 8.45 -15.07 -22.87
N THR A 374 9.33 -15.98 -23.28
CA THR A 374 10.45 -16.44 -22.45
C THR A 374 11.70 -15.64 -22.74
N LEU A 375 12.36 -15.16 -21.69
CA LEU A 375 13.63 -14.44 -21.73
C LEU A 375 14.74 -15.26 -21.07
N PRO A 376 16.00 -15.15 -21.50
CA PRO A 376 17.13 -15.83 -20.86
C PRO A 376 17.30 -15.36 -19.40
N GLY A 377 17.49 -16.31 -18.49
CA GLY A 377 17.92 -16.06 -17.12
C GLY A 377 19.44 -15.83 -17.01
N TRP A 378 19.91 -15.50 -15.81
CA TRP A 378 21.34 -15.17 -15.61
C TRP A 378 22.10 -16.12 -14.69
N LYS A 379 21.45 -17.04 -14.02
CA LYS A 379 22.05 -18.15 -13.22
C LYS A 379 23.17 -17.75 -12.26
N CYS A 380 23.11 -16.58 -11.69
CA CYS A 380 24.08 -16.13 -10.69
C CYS A 380 23.49 -15.14 -9.70
N ASN A 381 24.17 -14.95 -8.57
CA ASN A 381 23.84 -13.92 -7.59
C ASN A 381 24.25 -12.55 -8.11
N ILE A 382 23.31 -11.60 -8.06
CA ILE A 382 23.50 -10.20 -8.47
C ILE A 382 23.46 -9.23 -7.28
N THR A 383 23.28 -9.74 -6.06
CA THR A 383 23.27 -8.93 -4.83
C THR A 383 24.60 -8.19 -4.69
N GLY A 384 24.55 -6.92 -4.35
CA GLY A 384 25.75 -6.12 -4.15
C GLY A 384 26.30 -5.44 -5.41
N ILE A 385 25.79 -5.73 -6.61
CA ILE A 385 26.11 -4.96 -7.82
C ILE A 385 25.48 -3.57 -7.69
N ARG A 386 26.22 -2.52 -8.04
CA ARG A 386 25.81 -1.11 -7.87
C ARG A 386 25.69 -0.32 -9.18
N CYS A 387 26.23 -0.88 -10.27
CA CYS A 387 26.17 -0.30 -11.60
C CYS A 387 25.38 -1.20 -12.52
N PHE A 388 24.50 -0.63 -13.38
CA PHE A 388 23.64 -1.39 -14.26
C PHE A 388 24.42 -2.19 -15.30
N GLU A 389 25.51 -1.62 -15.77
CA GLU A 389 26.42 -2.20 -16.77
C GLU A 389 27.19 -3.40 -16.24
N ASP A 390 27.35 -3.52 -14.91
CA ASP A 390 28.03 -4.63 -14.25
C ASP A 390 27.09 -5.85 -14.03
N LEU A 391 25.79 -5.68 -14.24
CA LEU A 391 24.86 -6.80 -14.23
C LEU A 391 25.16 -7.79 -15.38
N PRO A 392 24.92 -9.10 -15.19
CA PRO A 392 24.93 -10.05 -16.29
C PRO A 392 24.09 -9.56 -17.46
N LYS A 393 24.55 -9.79 -18.69
CA LYS A 393 23.88 -9.29 -19.89
C LYS A 393 22.41 -9.72 -20.00
N ALA A 394 22.11 -10.95 -19.55
CA ALA A 394 20.72 -11.45 -19.49
C ALA A 394 19.86 -10.63 -18.52
N ALA A 395 20.39 -10.25 -17.35
CA ALA A 395 19.67 -9.41 -16.40
C ALA A 395 19.45 -8.00 -16.93
N GLN A 396 20.45 -7.39 -17.59
CA GLN A 396 20.28 -6.10 -18.28
C GLN A 396 19.19 -6.20 -19.34
N ASN A 397 19.22 -7.24 -20.19
CA ASN A 397 18.24 -7.45 -21.25
C ASN A 397 16.83 -7.66 -20.68
N TYR A 398 16.71 -8.40 -19.56
CA TYR A 398 15.44 -8.58 -18.85
C TYR A 398 14.83 -7.22 -18.44
N VAL A 399 15.59 -6.39 -17.72
CA VAL A 399 15.12 -5.06 -17.30
C VAL A 399 14.75 -4.17 -18.48
N ASN A 400 15.58 -4.16 -19.55
CA ASN A 400 15.32 -3.39 -20.75
C ASN A 400 14.07 -3.87 -21.48
N GLU A 401 13.84 -5.18 -21.57
CA GLU A 401 12.64 -5.74 -22.16
C GLU A 401 11.38 -5.38 -21.37
N LEU A 402 11.44 -5.45 -20.03
CA LEU A 402 10.32 -5.02 -19.17
C LEU A 402 10.00 -3.55 -19.39
N GLU A 403 11.02 -2.67 -19.48
CA GLU A 403 10.86 -1.24 -19.74
C GLU A 403 10.10 -1.00 -21.06
N VAL A 404 10.48 -1.70 -22.13
CA VAL A 404 9.80 -1.63 -23.43
C VAL A 404 8.36 -2.15 -23.35
N LEU A 405 8.14 -3.29 -22.68
CA LEU A 405 6.82 -3.91 -22.58
C LEU A 405 5.83 -3.07 -21.79
N ILE A 406 6.27 -2.40 -20.73
CA ILE A 406 5.40 -1.53 -19.91
C ILE A 406 5.26 -0.13 -20.51
N GLY A 407 6.26 0.35 -21.30
CA GLY A 407 6.25 1.68 -21.91
C GLY A 407 6.53 2.83 -20.95
N TYR A 408 7.21 2.56 -19.82
CA TYR A 408 7.58 3.55 -18.79
C TYR A 408 9.03 3.38 -18.37
N PRO A 409 9.76 4.49 -18.11
CA PRO A 409 11.19 4.43 -17.79
C PRO A 409 11.45 3.75 -16.43
N ILE A 410 12.26 2.69 -16.42
CA ILE A 410 12.74 2.04 -15.20
C ILE A 410 14.03 2.74 -14.77
N THR A 411 13.97 3.54 -13.71
CA THR A 411 15.11 4.36 -13.22
C THR A 411 15.79 3.78 -12.00
N ILE A 412 15.10 2.92 -11.24
CA ILE A 412 15.61 2.25 -10.05
C ILE A 412 15.40 0.74 -10.19
N VAL A 413 16.43 -0.04 -9.89
CA VAL A 413 16.36 -1.51 -9.83
C VAL A 413 16.91 -1.96 -8.48
N THR A 414 16.15 -2.76 -7.71
CA THR A 414 16.67 -3.36 -6.48
C THR A 414 17.09 -4.81 -6.71
N ASN A 415 18.24 -5.18 -6.14
CA ASN A 415 18.93 -6.45 -6.37
C ASN A 415 19.40 -7.13 -5.08
N GLY A 416 18.70 -6.91 -3.98
CA GLY A 416 18.95 -7.54 -2.69
C GLY A 416 18.13 -6.92 -1.57
N PRO A 417 18.15 -7.51 -0.35
CA PRO A 417 17.27 -7.12 0.75
C PRO A 417 17.72 -5.88 1.52
N ASN A 418 19.02 -5.50 1.47
CA ASN A 418 19.54 -4.41 2.27
C ASN A 418 19.16 -3.06 1.65
N ARG A 419 19.15 -2.00 2.48
CA ARG A 419 18.85 -0.63 2.08
C ARG A 419 19.63 -0.19 0.84
N ASN A 420 20.93 -0.51 0.80
CA ASN A 420 21.84 -0.11 -0.26
C ASN A 420 21.86 -1.05 -1.48
N ASP A 421 21.03 -2.10 -1.50
CA ASP A 421 20.98 -3.06 -2.61
C ASP A 421 20.05 -2.52 -3.70
N PHE A 422 20.48 -1.45 -4.36
CA PHE A 422 19.79 -0.85 -5.49
C PHE A 422 20.77 -0.23 -6.50
N ILE A 423 20.28 -0.07 -7.71
CA ILE A 423 20.98 0.52 -8.84
C ILE A 423 20.11 1.67 -9.37
N LYS A 424 20.65 2.89 -9.45
CA LYS A 424 20.06 3.98 -10.25
C LYS A 424 20.59 3.86 -11.67
N ARG A 425 19.70 3.88 -12.66
CA ARG A 425 20.08 3.78 -14.07
C ARG A 425 19.47 4.89 -14.92
N ARG A 426 20.08 5.13 -16.08
CA ARG A 426 19.44 5.93 -17.12
C ARG A 426 18.54 5.00 -17.92
N PRO A 427 17.26 5.35 -18.13
CA PRO A 427 16.34 4.53 -18.92
C PRO A 427 16.68 4.60 -20.41
N ASN A 428 16.14 3.63 -21.18
CA ASN A 428 16.30 3.60 -22.64
C ASN A 428 15.17 4.30 -23.39
N ILE A 429 14.06 4.64 -22.70
CA ILE A 429 12.86 5.30 -23.25
C ILE A 429 12.56 6.60 -22.55
#